data_a4f3238763aced2cfafdf2e4779a2f4e
#
_entry.id   a4f3238763aced2cfafdf2e4779a2f4e
#
_cell.length_a   1.000
_cell.length_b   1.000
_cell.length_c   1.000
_cell.angle_alpha   90.00
_cell.angle_beta   90.00
_cell.angle_gamma   90.00
#
_symmetry.space_group_name_H-M   'P 1'
#
loop_
_entity.id
_entity.type
_entity.pdbx_description
1 polymer ?
#
loop_
_entity_poly.entity_id
_entity_poly.type
_entity_poly.pdbx_seq_one_letter_code
_entity_poly.pdbx_strand_id
1 'polypeptide(L)'
;MKKLMGSCLLLLSLMLISTFSVSAATKNPTKVNLRIGSSRQNVYKSYDVTGDSKVDQFNIALGLNGKIDKKDSNGYYNNIFISINDKTYIMKSATYFYGAKASLYTLANGKPYLYIDAITDNDYHAVFGLFNYDKSKKKMVTAVNFTTLFNGYAARCSGDIVKISGNTIKVRYGLMCYSLGGCTITYNYTYKNGKLLRTSYYGTLVNISKGQHLTKLLTAKRTLTAYKAPGTTQKAFTIKKGAPVKIMQVWRKGNSMYIKLMYGGSYGWIKAATANTSQQFSDVMYVG
;
A
#
# COMPACT_ATOMS: atom_id res chain seq x y z
N MET A 1 49.46 -69.38 10.47
CA MET A 1 48.81 -68.57 9.43
C MET A 1 47.93 -67.58 10.15
N LYS A 2 48.39 -66.35 10.35
CA LYS A 2 47.63 -65.26 11.00
C LYS A 2 47.35 -64.24 9.92
N LYS A 3 46.06 -64.04 9.54
CA LYS A 3 45.61 -62.98 8.64
C LYS A 3 45.55 -61.67 9.42
N LEU A 4 46.36 -60.71 9.05
CA LEU A 4 46.19 -59.31 9.45
C LEU A 4 44.99 -58.72 8.71
N MET A 5 43.99 -58.32 9.47
CA MET A 5 42.95 -57.44 8.95
C MET A 5 43.39 -55.99 9.16
N GLY A 6 43.67 -55.29 8.09
CA GLY A 6 43.93 -53.86 8.07
C GLY A 6 42.63 -53.11 8.20
N SER A 7 42.48 -52.36 9.28
CA SER A 7 41.37 -51.45 9.52
C SER A 7 41.63 -50.12 8.79
N CYS A 8 40.91 -49.89 7.74
CA CYS A 8 40.95 -48.62 7.00
C CYS A 8 40.05 -47.62 7.75
N LEU A 9 40.65 -46.74 8.54
CA LEU A 9 39.92 -45.61 9.17
C LEU A 9 39.68 -44.54 8.12
N LEU A 10 38.44 -44.50 7.61
CA LEU A 10 37.98 -43.38 6.78
C LEU A 10 37.70 -42.19 7.69
N LEU A 11 38.62 -41.24 7.75
CA LEU A 11 38.39 -39.92 8.33
C LEU A 11 37.45 -39.15 7.41
N LEU A 12 36.15 -39.18 7.72
CA LEU A 12 35.19 -38.26 7.15
C LEU A 12 35.38 -36.90 7.82
N SER A 13 36.17 -36.03 7.19
CA SER A 13 36.21 -34.59 7.56
C SER A 13 34.90 -33.95 7.14
N LEU A 14 33.93 -33.85 8.07
CA LEU A 14 32.79 -32.95 7.94
C LEU A 14 33.37 -31.53 7.93
N MET A 15 33.53 -30.95 6.74
CA MET A 15 33.60 -29.49 6.58
C MET A 15 32.23 -28.92 6.96
N LEU A 16 32.11 -28.50 8.20
CA LEU A 16 31.07 -27.54 8.59
C LEU A 16 31.32 -26.23 7.79
N ILE A 17 30.67 -26.12 6.64
CA ILE A 17 30.53 -24.84 5.98
C ILE A 17 29.60 -24.03 6.89
N SER A 18 30.17 -23.32 7.85
CA SER A 18 29.48 -22.26 8.55
C SER A 18 29.18 -21.21 7.48
N THR A 19 27.95 -21.22 6.96
CA THR A 19 27.40 -20.08 6.23
C THR A 19 27.32 -18.92 7.21
N PHE A 20 28.41 -18.14 7.30
CA PHE A 20 28.32 -16.81 7.88
C PHE A 20 27.31 -16.04 7.03
N SER A 21 26.07 -16.02 7.47
CA SER A 21 25.12 -15.00 7.05
C SER A 21 25.71 -13.67 7.50
N VAL A 22 26.42 -13.02 6.60
CA VAL A 22 26.78 -11.61 6.78
C VAL A 22 25.45 -10.88 6.94
N SER A 23 25.08 -10.64 8.18
CA SER A 23 23.95 -9.76 8.50
C SER A 23 24.29 -8.42 7.88
N ALA A 24 23.64 -8.12 6.78
CA ALA A 24 23.77 -6.79 6.16
C ALA A 24 23.48 -5.78 7.27
N ALA A 25 24.43 -4.89 7.55
CA ALA A 25 24.28 -3.87 8.57
C ALA A 25 22.95 -3.16 8.33
N THR A 26 22.05 -3.22 9.31
CA THR A 26 20.73 -2.60 9.22
C THR A 26 20.92 -1.10 9.16
N LYS A 27 20.68 -0.53 7.97
CA LYS A 27 20.70 0.91 7.78
C LYS A 27 19.42 1.51 8.39
N ASN A 28 19.51 2.72 8.90
CA ASN A 28 18.30 3.44 9.26
C ASN A 28 17.47 3.66 7.99
N PRO A 29 16.15 3.39 8.01
CA PRO A 29 15.31 3.65 6.86
C PRO A 29 15.24 5.16 6.59
N THR A 30 15.26 5.54 5.32
CA THR A 30 15.28 6.95 4.89
C THR A 30 14.09 7.29 4.01
N LYS A 31 13.71 8.56 4.02
CA LYS A 31 12.76 9.17 3.09
C LYS A 31 13.38 10.40 2.49
N VAL A 32 13.33 10.50 1.17
CA VAL A 32 13.72 11.68 0.42
C VAL A 32 12.56 12.12 -0.45
N ASN A 33 12.09 13.35 -0.27
CA ASN A 33 11.09 13.93 -1.17
C ASN A 33 11.77 14.33 -2.47
N LEU A 34 11.19 13.91 -3.59
CA LEU A 34 11.73 14.16 -4.92
C LEU A 34 10.95 15.28 -5.60
N ARG A 35 11.68 16.15 -6.30
CA ARG A 35 11.05 17.11 -7.19
C ARG A 35 10.77 16.44 -8.53
N ILE A 36 9.56 16.61 -9.01
CA ILE A 36 9.17 16.23 -10.36
C ILE A 36 9.35 17.48 -11.22
N GLY A 37 10.13 17.38 -12.27
CA GLY A 37 10.48 18.53 -13.13
C GLY A 37 10.44 18.20 -14.60
N SER A 38 10.92 19.13 -15.43
CA SER A 38 11.18 18.86 -16.82
C SER A 38 12.30 17.82 -16.99
N SER A 39 12.37 17.18 -18.15
CA SER A 39 13.35 16.14 -18.44
C SER A 39 14.81 16.59 -18.28
N ARG A 40 15.06 17.89 -18.33
CA ARG A 40 16.39 18.50 -18.24
C ARG A 40 16.74 19.06 -16.88
N GLN A 41 15.76 19.11 -15.95
CA GLN A 41 15.91 19.69 -14.62
C GLN A 41 15.73 18.60 -13.55
N ASN A 42 16.33 18.80 -12.38
CA ASN A 42 16.20 17.90 -11.23
C ASN A 42 16.74 16.47 -11.43
N VAL A 43 17.91 16.35 -12.04
CA VAL A 43 18.62 15.07 -12.11
C VAL A 43 19.28 14.79 -10.76
N TYR A 44 18.92 13.68 -10.13
CA TYR A 44 19.52 13.19 -8.90
C TYR A 44 20.72 12.30 -9.20
N LYS A 45 21.82 12.49 -8.45
CA LYS A 45 23.10 11.76 -8.63
C LYS A 45 23.64 11.23 -7.30
N SER A 46 22.76 11.03 -6.30
CA SER A 46 23.19 10.71 -4.93
C SER A 46 22.47 9.51 -4.33
N TYR A 47 21.61 8.84 -5.10
CA TYR A 47 20.75 7.76 -4.59
C TYR A 47 20.91 6.49 -5.40
N ASP A 48 20.92 5.34 -4.71
CA ASP A 48 20.78 4.03 -5.30
C ASP A 48 19.28 3.72 -5.47
N VAL A 49 18.76 3.88 -6.68
CA VAL A 49 17.34 3.60 -7.02
C VAL A 49 17.18 2.18 -7.55
N THR A 50 18.24 1.61 -8.08
CA THR A 50 18.26 0.24 -8.61
C THR A 50 18.48 -0.81 -7.51
N GLY A 51 19.00 -0.42 -6.35
CA GLY A 51 19.31 -1.31 -5.23
C GLY A 51 20.55 -2.18 -5.49
N ASP A 52 21.50 -1.70 -6.30
CA ASP A 52 22.76 -2.41 -6.59
C ASP A 52 23.94 -1.92 -5.75
N SER A 53 23.69 -1.03 -4.80
CA SER A 53 24.64 -0.36 -3.91
C SER A 53 25.53 0.67 -4.59
N LYS A 54 25.21 1.05 -5.83
CA LYS A 54 25.84 2.17 -6.54
C LYS A 54 24.85 3.31 -6.66
N VAL A 55 25.36 4.52 -6.74
CA VAL A 55 24.51 5.70 -7.00
C VAL A 55 24.09 5.70 -8.46
N ASP A 56 22.82 6.03 -8.68
CA ASP A 56 22.24 6.16 -10.02
C ASP A 56 22.05 7.63 -10.36
N GLN A 57 22.12 7.93 -11.64
CA GLN A 57 21.63 9.18 -12.19
C GLN A 57 20.16 8.98 -12.54
N PHE A 58 19.23 9.67 -11.86
CA PHE A 58 17.80 9.53 -12.16
C PHE A 58 17.03 10.84 -12.11
N ASN A 59 15.93 10.90 -12.83
CA ASN A 59 14.94 11.95 -12.71
C ASN A 59 13.51 11.40 -12.89
N ILE A 60 12.55 12.24 -12.54
CA ILE A 60 11.13 11.97 -12.76
C ILE A 60 10.55 13.20 -13.46
N ALA A 61 9.88 12.96 -14.59
CA ALA A 61 9.20 13.99 -15.36
C ALA A 61 7.78 13.57 -15.71
N LEU A 62 6.93 14.52 -16.03
CA LEU A 62 5.57 14.27 -16.48
C LEU A 62 5.47 14.48 -17.98
N GLY A 63 4.43 13.95 -18.61
CA GLY A 63 4.19 14.16 -20.02
C GLY A 63 2.86 13.62 -20.50
N LEU A 64 2.64 13.74 -21.81
CA LEU A 64 1.39 13.40 -22.46
C LEU A 64 1.64 12.51 -23.68
N ASN A 65 0.88 11.42 -23.79
CA ASN A 65 0.88 10.51 -24.94
C ASN A 65 2.29 10.08 -25.40
N GLY A 66 3.14 9.73 -24.42
CA GLY A 66 4.52 9.30 -24.67
C GLY A 66 5.52 10.44 -24.93
N LYS A 67 5.09 11.70 -24.86
CA LYS A 67 5.95 12.88 -25.04
C LYS A 67 6.23 13.53 -23.69
N ILE A 68 7.49 13.56 -23.30
CA ILE A 68 7.95 14.17 -22.05
C ILE A 68 7.72 15.69 -22.10
N ASP A 69 7.45 16.32 -20.96
CA ASP A 69 7.20 17.76 -20.79
C ASP A 69 6.01 18.33 -21.58
N LYS A 70 5.18 17.46 -22.19
CA LYS A 70 3.94 17.86 -22.87
C LYS A 70 2.75 17.79 -21.91
N LYS A 71 1.80 18.70 -22.13
CA LYS A 71 0.48 18.79 -21.50
C LYS A 71 -0.60 18.85 -22.56
N ASP A 72 -1.83 18.54 -22.20
CA ASP A 72 -2.98 18.89 -23.04
C ASP A 72 -3.31 20.39 -22.92
N SER A 73 -4.38 20.84 -23.61
CA SER A 73 -4.85 22.24 -23.59
C SER A 73 -5.29 22.71 -22.19
N ASN A 74 -5.64 21.81 -21.30
CA ASN A 74 -6.08 22.07 -19.93
C ASN A 74 -4.94 21.96 -18.92
N GLY A 75 -3.72 21.67 -19.36
CA GLY A 75 -2.56 21.54 -18.48
C GLY A 75 -2.36 20.16 -17.86
N TYR A 76 -3.06 19.11 -18.33
CA TYR A 76 -2.99 17.77 -17.78
C TYR A 76 -1.94 16.89 -18.45
N TYR A 77 -1.55 15.86 -17.72
CA TYR A 77 -0.63 14.79 -18.11
C TYR A 77 -1.33 13.42 -18.06
N ASN A 78 -0.76 12.42 -18.70
CA ASN A 78 -1.17 11.01 -18.58
C ASN A 78 0.04 10.05 -18.51
N ASN A 79 1.25 10.56 -18.50
CA ASN A 79 2.46 9.76 -18.38
C ASN A 79 3.40 10.30 -17.29
N ILE A 80 4.06 9.37 -16.59
CA ILE A 80 5.17 9.64 -15.69
C ILE A 80 6.40 8.95 -16.28
N PHE A 81 7.45 9.72 -16.52
CA PHE A 81 8.72 9.26 -17.05
C PHE A 81 9.69 9.11 -15.88
N ILE A 82 10.29 7.95 -15.73
CA ILE A 82 11.33 7.67 -14.75
C ILE A 82 12.58 7.32 -15.55
N SER A 83 13.53 8.22 -15.60
CA SER A 83 14.83 7.98 -16.25
C SER A 83 15.82 7.54 -15.19
N ILE A 84 16.47 6.40 -15.41
CA ILE A 84 17.52 5.85 -14.54
C ILE A 84 18.71 5.53 -15.43
N ASN A 85 19.83 6.22 -15.18
CA ASN A 85 21.02 6.20 -16.03
C ASN A 85 20.61 6.49 -17.48
N ASP A 86 20.88 5.60 -18.42
CA ASP A 86 20.61 5.79 -19.85
C ASP A 86 19.22 5.26 -20.28
N LYS A 87 18.34 4.87 -19.34
CA LYS A 87 17.04 4.25 -19.66
C LYS A 87 15.89 5.05 -19.10
N THR A 88 14.85 5.21 -19.92
CA THR A 88 13.61 5.86 -19.52
C THR A 88 12.47 4.84 -19.50
N TYR A 89 11.75 4.80 -18.37
CA TYR A 89 10.57 3.98 -18.14
C TYR A 89 9.34 4.88 -18.13
N ILE A 90 8.28 4.46 -18.84
CA ILE A 90 7.06 5.23 -18.96
C ILE A 90 5.96 4.50 -18.17
N MET A 91 5.42 5.18 -17.18
CA MET A 91 4.20 4.76 -16.48
C MET A 91 3.02 5.50 -17.13
N LYS A 92 2.16 4.74 -17.82
CA LYS A 92 0.95 5.27 -18.45
C LYS A 92 -0.22 5.19 -17.47
N SER A 93 -0.99 6.27 -17.39
CA SER A 93 -2.27 6.28 -16.70
C SER A 93 -3.40 6.36 -17.71
N ALA A 94 -4.50 5.62 -17.46
CA ALA A 94 -5.74 5.76 -18.22
C ALA A 94 -6.47 7.06 -17.88
N THR A 95 -6.18 7.65 -16.72
CA THR A 95 -6.78 8.89 -16.24
C THR A 95 -5.77 10.03 -16.34
N TYR A 96 -6.22 11.18 -16.79
CA TYR A 96 -5.43 12.40 -16.80
C TYR A 96 -5.23 12.92 -15.39
N PHE A 97 -4.09 13.58 -15.14
CA PHE A 97 -3.74 14.19 -13.86
C PHE A 97 -3.00 15.52 -14.07
N TYR A 98 -3.11 16.42 -13.11
CA TYR A 98 -2.49 17.76 -13.20
C TYR A 98 -1.14 17.87 -12.49
N GLY A 99 -0.78 16.90 -11.68
CA GLY A 99 0.50 16.88 -10.97
C GLY A 99 0.76 15.54 -10.32
N ALA A 100 1.98 15.40 -9.82
CA ALA A 100 2.36 14.22 -9.06
C ALA A 100 3.33 14.58 -7.94
N LYS A 101 3.30 13.77 -6.87
CA LYS A 101 4.29 13.76 -5.80
C LYS A 101 5.14 12.50 -5.91
N ALA A 102 6.42 12.62 -5.57
CA ALA A 102 7.30 11.48 -5.51
C ALA A 102 8.19 11.52 -4.27
N SER A 103 8.52 10.35 -3.75
CA SER A 103 9.52 10.19 -2.69
C SER A 103 10.27 8.88 -2.86
N LEU A 104 11.55 8.88 -2.57
CA LEU A 104 12.36 7.68 -2.48
C LEU A 104 12.39 7.21 -1.01
N TYR A 105 11.99 5.98 -0.79
CA TYR A 105 12.07 5.30 0.51
C TYR A 105 13.10 4.21 0.44
N THR A 106 14.06 4.20 1.37
CA THR A 106 15.01 3.09 1.52
C THR A 106 14.73 2.41 2.85
N LEU A 107 14.47 1.11 2.81
CA LEU A 107 14.22 0.31 4.00
C LEU A 107 15.54 -0.04 4.73
N ALA A 108 15.45 -0.54 5.96
CA ALA A 108 16.62 -0.92 6.76
C ALA A 108 17.52 -1.99 6.10
N ASN A 109 16.94 -2.84 5.24
CA ASN A 109 17.69 -3.79 4.42
C ASN A 109 18.34 -3.17 3.17
N GLY A 110 18.30 -1.85 3.02
CA GLY A 110 18.85 -1.13 1.87
C GLY A 110 17.96 -1.17 0.61
N LYS A 111 16.77 -1.81 0.65
CA LYS A 111 15.90 -1.90 -0.53
C LYS A 111 15.22 -0.57 -0.84
N PRO A 112 15.45 0.03 -2.02
CA PRO A 112 14.80 1.27 -2.41
C PRO A 112 13.39 1.02 -2.97
N TYR A 113 12.48 1.95 -2.68
CA TYR A 113 11.14 2.04 -3.25
C TYR A 113 10.82 3.48 -3.64
N LEU A 114 10.38 3.66 -4.86
CA LEU A 114 9.88 4.94 -5.36
C LEU A 114 8.37 5.01 -5.09
N TYR A 115 7.97 5.93 -4.24
CA TYR A 115 6.56 6.29 -4.06
C TYR A 115 6.17 7.33 -5.10
N ILE A 116 5.04 7.10 -5.76
CA ILE A 116 4.44 8.03 -6.71
C ILE A 116 2.96 8.16 -6.39
N ASP A 117 2.49 9.40 -6.42
CA ASP A 117 1.12 9.78 -6.21
C ASP A 117 0.76 10.87 -7.24
N ALA A 118 0.05 10.45 -8.30
CA ALA A 118 -0.42 11.34 -9.37
C ALA A 118 -1.87 11.75 -9.08
N ILE A 119 -2.09 13.05 -8.93
CA ILE A 119 -3.29 13.66 -8.39
C ILE A 119 -4.16 14.19 -9.52
N THR A 120 -5.44 13.83 -9.50
CA THR A 120 -6.49 14.36 -10.40
C THR A 120 -7.45 15.26 -9.62
N ASP A 121 -8.48 15.75 -10.29
CA ASP A 121 -9.55 16.49 -9.65
C ASP A 121 -10.27 15.65 -8.59
N ASN A 122 -10.86 16.32 -7.60
CA ASN A 122 -11.65 15.72 -6.53
C ASN A 122 -10.90 14.66 -5.71
N ASP A 123 -9.61 14.87 -5.42
CA ASP A 123 -8.76 13.97 -4.61
C ASP A 123 -8.71 12.53 -5.15
N TYR A 124 -8.96 12.32 -6.44
CA TYR A 124 -8.78 11.05 -7.09
C TYR A 124 -7.31 10.86 -7.49
N HIS A 125 -6.80 9.66 -7.42
CA HIS A 125 -5.41 9.33 -7.75
C HIS A 125 -5.34 8.48 -9.01
N ALA A 126 -4.71 9.00 -10.04
CA ALA A 126 -4.43 8.27 -11.28
C ALA A 126 -3.36 7.18 -11.08
N VAL A 127 -2.37 7.49 -10.24
CA VAL A 127 -1.32 6.56 -9.79
C VAL A 127 -1.12 6.78 -8.29
N PHE A 128 -1.19 5.71 -7.52
CA PHE A 128 -0.91 5.75 -6.10
C PHE A 128 -0.27 4.43 -5.69
N GLY A 129 1.04 4.44 -5.47
CA GLY A 129 1.74 3.20 -5.21
C GLY A 129 3.22 3.31 -4.90
N LEU A 130 3.80 2.15 -4.65
CA LEU A 130 5.24 1.93 -4.53
C LEU A 130 5.74 1.14 -5.71
N PHE A 131 6.88 1.57 -6.23
CA PHE A 131 7.55 0.99 -7.37
C PHE A 131 9.00 0.68 -7.00
N ASN A 132 9.57 -0.36 -7.57
CA ASN A 132 10.98 -0.68 -7.41
C ASN A 132 11.57 -1.15 -8.73
N TYR A 133 12.89 -1.06 -8.84
CA TYR A 133 13.62 -1.61 -9.98
C TYR A 133 13.74 -3.12 -9.85
N ASP A 134 13.27 -3.86 -10.85
CA ASP A 134 13.45 -5.31 -10.96
C ASP A 134 14.72 -5.57 -11.77
N LYS A 135 15.78 -6.04 -11.10
CA LYS A 135 17.10 -6.28 -11.73
C LYS A 135 17.03 -7.37 -12.80
N SER A 136 16.20 -8.38 -12.62
CA SER A 136 16.07 -9.49 -13.58
C SER A 136 15.41 -9.04 -14.87
N LYS A 137 14.39 -8.20 -14.75
CA LYS A 137 13.64 -7.64 -15.88
C LYS A 137 14.23 -6.33 -16.40
N LYS A 138 15.22 -5.77 -15.71
CA LYS A 138 15.84 -4.47 -16.00
C LYS A 138 14.81 -3.36 -16.24
N LYS A 139 13.75 -3.29 -15.37
CA LYS A 139 12.67 -2.29 -15.48
C LYS A 139 12.07 -1.93 -14.13
N MET A 140 11.41 -0.77 -14.09
CA MET A 140 10.53 -0.41 -12.97
C MET A 140 9.30 -1.31 -12.94
N VAL A 141 8.96 -1.82 -11.76
CA VAL A 141 7.78 -2.65 -11.52
C VAL A 141 6.99 -2.13 -10.34
N THR A 142 5.69 -2.34 -10.36
CA THR A 142 4.81 -2.03 -9.23
C THR A 142 5.07 -3.02 -8.09
N ALA A 143 5.53 -2.50 -6.96
CA ALA A 143 5.67 -3.29 -5.73
C ALA A 143 4.34 -3.37 -4.97
N VAL A 144 3.64 -2.24 -4.84
CA VAL A 144 2.30 -2.17 -4.24
C VAL A 144 1.49 -1.10 -4.98
N ASN A 145 0.34 -1.49 -5.52
CA ASN A 145 -0.66 -0.55 -6.00
C ASN A 145 -1.68 -0.31 -4.89
N PHE A 146 -1.76 0.91 -4.39
CA PHE A 146 -2.65 1.25 -3.30
C PHE A 146 -4.08 1.56 -3.76
N THR A 147 -4.29 1.92 -5.03
CA THR A 147 -5.64 2.27 -5.54
C THR A 147 -6.57 1.06 -5.54
N THR A 148 -6.05 -0.15 -5.66
CA THR A 148 -6.84 -1.38 -5.84
C THR A 148 -7.30 -2.03 -4.54
N LEU A 149 -6.72 -1.65 -3.39
CA LEU A 149 -7.01 -2.35 -2.13
C LEU A 149 -8.49 -2.33 -1.75
N PHE A 150 -9.20 -1.24 -2.04
CA PHE A 150 -10.60 -1.04 -1.67
C PHE A 150 -11.57 -1.05 -2.85
N ASN A 151 -11.14 -1.55 -4.02
CA ASN A 151 -12.02 -1.71 -5.17
C ASN A 151 -13.30 -2.48 -4.81
N GLY A 152 -14.44 -1.96 -5.26
CA GLY A 152 -15.77 -2.49 -4.96
C GLY A 152 -16.32 -2.17 -3.57
N TYR A 153 -15.58 -1.42 -2.73
CA TYR A 153 -16.02 -1.01 -1.38
C TYR A 153 -15.89 0.49 -1.12
N ALA A 154 -15.17 1.18 -1.96
CA ALA A 154 -15.03 2.63 -1.92
C ALA A 154 -15.13 3.21 -3.33
N ALA A 155 -15.80 4.34 -3.47
CA ALA A 155 -15.86 5.11 -4.72
C ALA A 155 -14.51 5.75 -5.01
N ARG A 156 -13.78 6.14 -3.96
CA ARG A 156 -12.47 6.79 -4.05
C ARG A 156 -11.53 6.24 -2.98
N CYS A 157 -10.25 6.20 -3.33
CA CYS A 157 -9.17 5.81 -2.43
C CYS A 157 -7.98 6.74 -2.67
N SER A 158 -7.59 7.47 -1.65
CA SER A 158 -6.39 8.29 -1.60
C SER A 158 -5.48 7.84 -0.47
N GLY A 159 -4.33 8.45 -0.33
CA GLY A 159 -3.52 8.19 0.85
C GLY A 159 -2.08 8.64 0.76
N ASP A 160 -1.32 8.25 1.77
CA ASP A 160 0.10 8.55 1.88
C ASP A 160 0.85 7.52 2.74
N ILE A 161 2.17 7.61 2.69
CA ILE A 161 3.05 6.86 3.57
C ILE A 161 3.33 7.71 4.80
N VAL A 162 2.79 7.31 5.95
CA VAL A 162 2.91 8.09 7.20
C VAL A 162 4.14 7.75 8.02
N LYS A 163 4.69 6.54 7.83
CA LYS A 163 5.87 6.10 8.60
C LYS A 163 6.60 4.97 7.88
N ILE A 164 7.93 5.00 7.98
CA ILE A 164 8.79 3.82 7.74
C ILE A 164 9.53 3.47 9.03
N SER A 165 9.70 2.19 9.30
CA SER A 165 10.41 1.68 10.47
C SER A 165 10.98 0.30 10.14
N GLY A 166 12.31 0.16 10.22
CA GLY A 166 12.96 -1.06 9.78
C GLY A 166 12.61 -1.41 8.33
N ASN A 167 12.07 -2.59 8.12
CA ASN A 167 11.61 -3.07 6.82
C ASN A 167 10.09 -2.93 6.62
N THR A 168 9.45 -2.04 7.39
CA THR A 168 7.99 -1.85 7.37
C THR A 168 7.63 -0.43 6.97
N ILE A 169 6.63 -0.32 6.09
CA ILE A 169 6.02 0.93 5.65
C ILE A 169 4.57 0.95 6.16
N LYS A 170 4.18 2.00 6.87
CA LYS A 170 2.80 2.25 7.28
C LYS A 170 2.13 3.19 6.27
N VAL A 171 1.07 2.69 5.64
CA VAL A 171 0.26 3.41 4.66
C VAL A 171 -1.04 3.83 5.31
N ARG A 172 -1.43 5.09 5.09
CA ARG A 172 -2.72 5.66 5.45
C ARG A 172 -3.56 5.78 4.18
N TYR A 173 -4.77 5.26 4.24
CA TYR A 173 -5.77 5.33 3.18
C TYR A 173 -6.88 6.27 3.60
N GLY A 174 -7.14 7.29 2.79
CA GLY A 174 -8.37 8.09 2.83
C GLY A 174 -9.38 7.48 1.85
N LEU A 175 -10.56 7.14 2.33
CA LEU A 175 -11.57 6.42 1.55
C LEU A 175 -12.89 7.16 1.53
N MET A 176 -13.58 7.07 0.39
CA MET A 176 -15.02 7.28 0.29
C MET A 176 -15.70 5.91 0.25
N CYS A 177 -15.81 5.30 1.45
CA CYS A 177 -16.30 3.93 1.63
C CYS A 177 -17.83 3.88 1.56
N TYR A 178 -18.39 2.92 0.81
CA TYR A 178 -19.85 2.77 0.70
C TYR A 178 -20.55 2.49 2.02
N SER A 179 -19.87 1.86 2.98
CA SER A 179 -20.43 1.62 4.32
C SER A 179 -20.21 2.77 5.29
N LEU A 180 -19.02 3.37 5.28
CA LEU A 180 -18.55 4.28 6.33
C LEU A 180 -18.50 5.75 5.88
N GLY A 181 -18.77 6.04 4.60
CA GLY A 181 -18.54 7.36 4.03
C GLY A 181 -17.06 7.71 4.03
N GLY A 182 -16.73 8.98 4.23
CA GLY A 182 -15.37 9.45 4.40
C GLY A 182 -14.72 8.78 5.62
N CYS A 183 -13.65 8.00 5.41
CA CYS A 183 -12.96 7.35 6.52
C CYS A 183 -11.46 7.22 6.24
N THR A 184 -10.69 7.05 7.31
CA THR A 184 -9.24 6.86 7.24
C THR A 184 -8.84 5.54 7.89
N ILE A 185 -8.09 4.71 7.15
CA ILE A 185 -7.65 3.38 7.59
C ILE A 185 -6.14 3.27 7.36
N THR A 186 -5.42 2.62 8.29
CA THR A 186 -3.99 2.35 8.11
C THR A 186 -3.69 0.87 8.04
N TYR A 187 -2.70 0.53 7.20
CA TYR A 187 -2.10 -0.81 7.10
C TYR A 187 -0.58 -0.73 7.12
N ASN A 188 0.04 -1.79 7.62
CA ASN A 188 1.49 -1.98 7.52
C ASN A 188 1.82 -2.95 6.38
N TYR A 189 2.90 -2.63 5.67
CA TYR A 189 3.51 -3.46 4.64
C TYR A 189 4.95 -3.74 5.03
N THR A 190 5.35 -5.01 5.09
CA THR A 190 6.70 -5.42 5.47
C THR A 190 7.37 -6.15 4.32
N TYR A 191 8.65 -5.86 4.10
CA TYR A 191 9.47 -6.60 3.16
C TYR A 191 9.77 -8.00 3.69
N LYS A 192 9.33 -9.01 2.95
CA LYS A 192 9.53 -10.42 3.25
C LYS A 192 9.63 -11.22 1.95
N ASN A 193 10.62 -12.11 1.86
CA ASN A 193 10.83 -13.01 0.71
C ASN A 193 10.83 -12.26 -0.64
N GLY A 194 11.59 -11.18 -0.74
CA GLY A 194 11.74 -10.42 -2.00
C GLY A 194 10.59 -9.48 -2.32
N LYS A 195 9.53 -9.43 -1.53
CA LYS A 195 8.31 -8.66 -1.80
C LYS A 195 7.90 -7.80 -0.61
N LEU A 196 7.20 -6.71 -0.91
CA LEU A 196 6.54 -5.89 0.10
C LEU A 196 5.11 -6.40 0.27
N LEU A 197 4.80 -6.99 1.42
CA LEU A 197 3.54 -7.64 1.70
C LEU A 197 2.81 -6.94 2.84
N ARG A 198 1.49 -6.80 2.71
CA ARG A 198 0.64 -6.33 3.80
C ARG A 198 0.68 -7.33 4.96
N THR A 199 0.99 -6.86 6.17
CA THR A 199 1.25 -7.73 7.34
C THR A 199 -0.01 -8.33 7.95
N SER A 200 -1.16 -7.70 7.71
CA SER A 200 -2.44 -8.12 8.30
C SER A 200 -3.60 -7.80 7.36
N TYR A 201 -4.62 -8.62 7.42
CA TYR A 201 -5.93 -8.30 6.80
C TYR A 201 -6.72 -7.28 7.63
N TYR A 202 -6.35 -7.05 8.88
CA TYR A 202 -6.99 -6.10 9.78
C TYR A 202 -6.35 -4.72 9.62
N GLY A 203 -7.16 -3.74 9.22
CA GLY A 203 -6.78 -2.34 9.13
C GLY A 203 -7.19 -1.59 10.38
N THR A 204 -6.33 -0.68 10.84
CA THR A 204 -6.66 0.20 11.95
C THR A 204 -7.50 1.37 11.44
N LEU A 205 -8.72 1.49 11.89
CA LEU A 205 -9.57 2.63 11.61
C LEU A 205 -9.10 3.83 12.45
N VAL A 206 -8.70 4.90 11.77
CA VAL A 206 -8.26 6.15 12.41
C VAL A 206 -9.46 7.03 12.74
N ASN A 207 -10.29 7.32 11.73
CA ASN A 207 -11.50 8.12 11.87
C ASN A 207 -12.56 7.76 10.82
N ILE A 208 -13.76 8.28 11.00
CA ILE A 208 -14.83 8.37 10.02
C ILE A 208 -15.46 9.75 10.10
N SER A 209 -16.00 10.24 8.97
CA SER A 209 -16.73 11.50 8.93
C SER A 209 -18.22 11.24 9.16
N LYS A 210 -18.79 11.99 10.10
CA LYS A 210 -20.22 12.02 10.38
C LYS A 210 -20.69 13.49 10.40
N GLY A 211 -21.46 13.87 9.39
CA GLY A 211 -21.72 15.28 9.18
C GLY A 211 -20.41 16.06 9.02
N GLN A 212 -20.20 17.09 9.84
CA GLN A 212 -18.94 17.85 9.89
C GLN A 212 -17.96 17.35 10.97
N HIS A 213 -18.33 16.29 11.70
CA HIS A 213 -17.54 15.79 12.82
C HIS A 213 -16.89 14.45 12.51
N LEU A 214 -15.62 14.30 12.87
CA LEU A 214 -14.93 13.02 12.82
C LEU A 214 -15.34 12.18 14.03
N THR A 215 -15.95 11.01 13.81
CA THR A 215 -16.42 10.11 14.85
C THR A 215 -16.36 8.66 14.37
N LYS A 216 -16.35 7.72 15.33
CA LYS A 216 -16.47 6.28 15.08
C LYS A 216 -17.87 5.75 15.46
N LEU A 217 -18.80 6.61 15.83
CA LEU A 217 -20.16 6.26 16.20
C LEU A 217 -21.09 6.56 15.03
N LEU A 218 -21.81 5.54 14.57
CA LEU A 218 -22.78 5.64 13.47
C LEU A 218 -24.13 5.03 13.87
N THR A 219 -25.20 5.46 13.21
CA THR A 219 -26.57 5.00 13.41
C THR A 219 -26.97 3.99 12.32
N ALA A 220 -27.40 2.80 12.70
CA ALA A 220 -27.86 1.78 11.76
C ALA A 220 -29.08 2.25 10.95
N LYS A 221 -28.96 2.35 9.63
CA LYS A 221 -30.05 2.76 8.72
C LYS A 221 -31.11 1.67 8.56
N ARG A 222 -30.74 0.41 8.77
CA ARG A 222 -31.58 -0.77 8.67
C ARG A 222 -31.16 -1.82 9.71
N THR A 223 -31.95 -2.85 9.90
CA THR A 223 -31.54 -4.00 10.71
C THR A 223 -30.33 -4.68 10.07
N LEU A 224 -29.28 -4.91 10.86
CA LEU A 224 -28.04 -5.53 10.40
C LEU A 224 -27.76 -6.81 11.20
N THR A 225 -27.30 -7.85 10.53
CA THR A 225 -26.79 -9.06 11.18
C THR A 225 -25.28 -8.95 11.36
N ALA A 226 -24.81 -9.06 12.59
CA ALA A 226 -23.41 -9.16 12.93
C ALA A 226 -22.99 -10.62 13.12
N TYR A 227 -21.80 -10.96 12.67
CA TYR A 227 -21.21 -12.30 12.71
C TYR A 227 -20.04 -12.35 13.69
N LYS A 228 -19.71 -13.54 14.20
CA LYS A 228 -18.62 -13.71 15.18
C LYS A 228 -17.23 -13.42 14.58
N ALA A 229 -17.02 -13.71 13.29
CA ALA A 229 -15.77 -13.44 12.59
C ALA A 229 -16.02 -13.07 11.11
N PRO A 230 -15.05 -12.42 10.43
CA PRO A 230 -15.15 -12.16 8.99
C PRO A 230 -15.26 -13.46 8.19
N GLY A 231 -16.22 -13.50 7.25
CA GLY A 231 -16.40 -14.65 6.36
C GLY A 231 -17.12 -15.85 6.96
N THR A 232 -17.58 -15.78 8.23
CA THR A 232 -18.38 -16.85 8.83
C THR A 232 -19.87 -16.59 8.66
N THR A 233 -20.67 -17.65 8.75
CA THR A 233 -22.14 -17.58 8.83
C THR A 233 -22.64 -17.55 10.26
N GLN A 234 -21.75 -17.74 11.25
CA GLN A 234 -22.12 -17.79 12.66
C GLN A 234 -22.51 -16.40 13.15
N LYS A 235 -23.80 -16.22 13.40
CA LYS A 235 -24.37 -14.97 13.91
C LYS A 235 -23.87 -14.68 15.32
N ALA A 236 -23.50 -13.43 15.57
CA ALA A 236 -23.19 -12.92 16.91
C ALA A 236 -24.43 -12.26 17.53
N PHE A 237 -25.02 -11.28 16.82
CA PHE A 237 -26.22 -10.58 17.26
C PHE A 237 -26.87 -9.84 16.07
N THR A 238 -28.05 -9.26 16.36
CA THR A 238 -28.76 -8.38 15.41
C THR A 238 -28.76 -6.96 15.96
N ILE A 239 -28.45 -6.00 15.06
CA ILE A 239 -28.52 -4.57 15.35
C ILE A 239 -29.83 -4.06 14.80
N LYS A 240 -30.66 -3.43 15.65
CA LYS A 240 -31.93 -2.85 15.22
C LYS A 240 -31.72 -1.57 14.41
N LYS A 241 -32.61 -1.28 13.46
CA LYS A 241 -32.69 0.02 12.79
C LYS A 241 -32.74 1.14 13.83
N GLY A 242 -32.02 2.23 13.58
CA GLY A 242 -31.93 3.38 14.49
C GLY A 242 -30.92 3.22 15.64
N ALA A 243 -30.37 2.02 15.85
CA ALA A 243 -29.44 1.78 16.93
C ALA A 243 -28.06 2.42 16.67
N PRO A 244 -27.45 3.09 17.68
CA PRO A 244 -26.09 3.57 17.60
C PRO A 244 -25.09 2.42 17.71
N VAL A 245 -24.05 2.43 16.89
CA VAL A 245 -22.97 1.44 16.89
C VAL A 245 -21.62 2.13 16.84
N LYS A 246 -20.64 1.59 17.58
CA LYS A 246 -19.25 2.05 17.51
C LYS A 246 -18.50 1.24 16.50
N ILE A 247 -17.92 1.90 15.48
CA ILE A 247 -17.08 1.25 14.49
C ILE A 247 -15.65 1.11 15.03
N MET A 248 -15.09 -0.09 14.93
CA MET A 248 -13.83 -0.44 15.60
C MET A 248 -12.69 -0.68 14.62
N GLN A 249 -12.93 -1.46 13.55
CA GLN A 249 -11.87 -1.99 12.71
C GLN A 249 -12.42 -2.41 11.34
N VAL A 250 -11.55 -2.49 10.37
CA VAL A 250 -11.85 -3.03 9.04
C VAL A 250 -11.02 -4.28 8.79
N TRP A 251 -11.63 -5.31 8.21
CA TRP A 251 -10.94 -6.49 7.71
C TRP A 251 -11.10 -6.56 6.19
N ARG A 252 -9.98 -6.75 5.44
CA ARG A 252 -9.96 -6.77 3.98
C ARG A 252 -9.06 -7.90 3.47
N LYS A 253 -9.67 -8.92 2.83
CA LYS A 253 -8.95 -10.06 2.24
C LYS A 253 -9.58 -10.43 0.90
N GLY A 254 -8.76 -10.56 -0.14
CA GLY A 254 -9.25 -10.86 -1.49
C GLY A 254 -10.39 -9.89 -1.89
N ASN A 255 -11.53 -10.43 -2.29
CA ASN A 255 -12.72 -9.67 -2.68
C ASN A 255 -13.72 -9.47 -1.52
N SER A 256 -13.29 -9.61 -0.27
CA SER A 256 -14.17 -9.48 0.88
C SER A 256 -13.71 -8.39 1.82
N MET A 257 -14.66 -7.58 2.30
CA MET A 257 -14.46 -6.57 3.33
C MET A 257 -15.51 -6.70 4.41
N TYR A 258 -15.07 -6.62 5.65
CA TYR A 258 -15.94 -6.65 6.85
C TYR A 258 -15.56 -5.51 7.79
N ILE A 259 -16.54 -5.04 8.54
CA ILE A 259 -16.39 -3.95 9.50
C ILE A 259 -16.70 -4.51 10.87
N LYS A 260 -15.77 -4.40 11.81
CA LYS A 260 -15.97 -4.70 13.22
C LYS A 260 -16.67 -3.55 13.89
N LEU A 261 -17.71 -3.85 14.62
CA LEU A 261 -18.46 -2.88 15.40
C LEU A 261 -18.77 -3.39 16.79
N MET A 262 -19.13 -2.48 17.68
CA MET A 262 -19.62 -2.76 19.01
C MET A 262 -21.07 -2.24 19.13
N TYR A 263 -21.95 -3.08 19.66
CA TYR A 263 -23.35 -2.78 19.95
C TYR A 263 -23.76 -3.44 21.27
N GLY A 264 -24.31 -2.65 22.22
CA GLY A 264 -24.69 -3.16 23.52
C GLY A 264 -23.58 -3.90 24.28
N GLY A 265 -22.33 -3.43 24.18
CA GLY A 265 -21.17 -4.05 24.80
C GLY A 265 -20.62 -5.28 24.06
N SER A 266 -21.32 -5.81 23.07
CA SER A 266 -20.90 -6.97 22.27
C SER A 266 -20.20 -6.57 21.00
N TYR A 267 -19.24 -7.39 20.54
CA TYR A 267 -18.48 -7.19 19.29
C TYR A 267 -18.95 -8.14 18.21
N GLY A 268 -19.02 -7.64 16.98
CA GLY A 268 -19.34 -8.46 15.82
C GLY A 268 -18.85 -7.84 14.51
N TRP A 269 -19.00 -8.58 13.43
CA TRP A 269 -18.56 -8.20 12.10
C TRP A 269 -19.75 -8.14 11.15
N ILE A 270 -19.89 -7.05 10.42
CA ILE A 270 -20.84 -6.95 9.31
C ILE A 270 -20.08 -6.97 7.99
N LYS A 271 -20.67 -7.55 6.95
CA LYS A 271 -20.16 -7.46 5.60
C LYS A 271 -20.30 -6.02 5.10
N ALA A 272 -19.26 -5.44 4.54
CA ALA A 272 -19.30 -4.09 4.03
C ALA A 272 -20.19 -3.98 2.77
N ALA A 273 -20.81 -2.80 2.58
CA ALA A 273 -21.59 -2.48 1.39
C ALA A 273 -20.67 -2.34 0.17
N THR A 274 -21.17 -2.73 -1.00
CA THR A 274 -20.47 -2.68 -2.29
C THR A 274 -21.01 -1.61 -3.24
N ALA A 275 -22.03 -0.85 -2.81
CA ALA A 275 -22.62 0.24 -3.57
C ALA A 275 -23.28 1.26 -2.66
N ASN A 276 -23.45 2.49 -3.12
CA ASN A 276 -24.16 3.55 -2.39
C ASN A 276 -25.62 3.21 -2.06
N THR A 277 -26.27 2.44 -2.90
CA THR A 277 -27.66 1.97 -2.69
C THR A 277 -27.79 1.01 -1.51
N SER A 278 -26.68 0.41 -1.07
CA SER A 278 -26.61 -0.56 0.03
C SER A 278 -26.14 0.04 1.35
N GLN A 279 -26.31 1.34 1.55
CA GLN A 279 -25.90 2.04 2.76
C GLN A 279 -26.42 1.36 4.04
N GLN A 280 -25.53 1.19 5.00
CA GLN A 280 -25.81 0.50 6.27
C GLN A 280 -26.08 1.49 7.42
N PHE A 281 -25.60 2.73 7.27
CA PHE A 281 -25.71 3.78 8.29
C PHE A 281 -26.32 5.05 7.69
N SER A 282 -27.11 5.79 8.51
CA SER A 282 -27.86 6.96 8.08
C SER A 282 -27.05 8.25 8.08
N ASP A 283 -26.03 8.31 8.90
CA ASP A 283 -25.25 9.52 9.21
C ASP A 283 -23.82 9.50 8.65
N VAL A 284 -23.59 8.70 7.62
CA VAL A 284 -22.33 8.73 6.87
C VAL A 284 -22.28 9.93 5.93
N MET A 285 -21.13 10.57 5.88
CA MET A 285 -20.88 11.69 4.97
C MET A 285 -20.18 11.17 3.70
N TYR A 286 -20.76 11.48 2.55
CA TYR A 286 -20.14 11.34 1.25
C TYR A 286 -19.80 12.74 0.75
N VAL A 287 -18.53 13.09 0.75
CA VAL A 287 -18.04 14.32 0.12
C VAL A 287 -17.70 13.97 -1.32
N GLY A 288 -18.41 14.59 -2.25
CA GLY A 288 -18.28 14.44 -3.69
C GLY A 288 -17.17 15.28 -4.26
#